data_230b0d033a9cd3dba90dbfc211262e4a
#
_entry.id   230b0d033a9cd3dba90dbfc211262e4a
#
_cell.length_a   1.000
_cell.length_b   1.000
_cell.length_c   1.000
_cell.angle_alpha   90.00
_cell.angle_beta   90.00
_cell.angle_gamma   90.00
#
_symmetry.space_group_name_H-M   'P 1'
#
loop_
_entity.id
_entity.type
_entity.pdbx_description
1 polymer ?
#
loop_
_entity_poly.entity_id
_entity_poly.type
_entity_poly.pdbx_seq_one_letter_code
_entity_poly.pdbx_strand_id
1 'polypeptide(L)'
;MKRKVAIVTGSSKGIGASCIIEFAKKGYDVVINYNKSKEEALKLQDEIKKYKVDSLVIKCDIQSEEEIKKMVEEVINKFGQIDVLVNNAGIDISTLFDDKTKDNFMKTLEINLVGTFLVSKYVGKYMLKNKKGKIINISSTNGIDTNYPMCLDYDASKAGIISLTHNLALQYAPYINVNAVAPGWVGTESELSGLDDEYLKSEEEKIFLKRIAQPEEIAHVVCFLASDDASYINNSVIRVDGGMYWWKM
;
A
#
# COMPACT_ATOMS: atom_id res chain seq x y z
N MET A 1 6.97 -11.52 -25.10
CA MET A 1 6.81 -12.01 -23.69
C MET A 1 5.50 -11.45 -23.15
N LYS A 2 4.79 -12.18 -22.30
CA LYS A 2 3.60 -11.70 -21.60
C LYS A 2 4.04 -10.68 -20.57
N ARG A 3 3.32 -9.53 -20.44
CA ARG A 3 3.63 -8.52 -19.45
C ARG A 3 3.36 -9.02 -18.04
N LYS A 4 4.16 -8.57 -17.07
CA LYS A 4 3.87 -8.80 -15.64
C LYS A 4 2.61 -8.02 -15.24
N VAL A 5 1.85 -8.53 -14.27
CA VAL A 5 0.59 -7.94 -13.80
C VAL A 5 0.75 -7.49 -12.35
N ALA A 6 0.44 -6.23 -12.07
CA ALA A 6 0.47 -5.65 -10.73
C ALA A 6 -0.94 -5.25 -10.26
N ILE A 7 -1.34 -5.76 -9.08
CA ILE A 7 -2.53 -5.31 -8.36
C ILE A 7 -2.09 -4.33 -7.28
N VAL A 8 -2.75 -3.17 -7.21
CA VAL A 8 -2.56 -2.21 -6.11
C VAL A 8 -3.91 -1.92 -5.47
N THR A 9 -4.08 -2.26 -4.20
CA THR A 9 -5.33 -1.95 -3.48
C THR A 9 -5.40 -0.48 -3.09
N GLY A 10 -6.63 0.11 -3.15
CA GLY A 10 -6.82 1.52 -2.82
C GLY A 10 -6.04 2.47 -3.71
N SER A 11 -5.94 2.16 -5.01
CA SER A 11 -5.01 2.82 -5.93
C SER A 11 -5.61 3.95 -6.77
N SER A 12 -6.79 4.46 -6.41
CA SER A 12 -7.40 5.57 -7.14
C SER A 12 -6.71 6.93 -6.91
N LYS A 13 -5.95 7.08 -5.83
CA LYS A 13 -5.26 8.33 -5.44
C LYS A 13 -4.02 8.06 -4.58
N GLY A 14 -3.26 9.13 -4.30
CA GLY A 14 -2.11 9.11 -3.38
C GLY A 14 -1.01 8.12 -3.77
N ILE A 15 -0.42 7.47 -2.80
CA ILE A 15 0.68 6.49 -2.99
C ILE A 15 0.26 5.37 -3.95
N GLY A 16 -0.98 4.86 -3.81
CA GLY A 16 -1.49 3.81 -4.68
C GLY A 16 -1.55 4.20 -6.15
N ALA A 17 -1.99 5.43 -6.47
CA ALA A 17 -2.02 5.94 -7.83
C ALA A 17 -0.61 6.10 -8.40
N SER A 18 0.32 6.64 -7.60
CA SER A 18 1.73 6.75 -8.00
C SER A 18 2.36 5.37 -8.25
N CYS A 19 2.01 4.34 -7.47
CA CYS A 19 2.44 2.97 -7.74
C CYS A 19 1.90 2.46 -9.09
N ILE A 20 0.62 2.69 -9.40
CA ILE A 20 0.02 2.31 -10.70
C ILE A 20 0.75 2.99 -11.85
N ILE A 21 1.00 4.30 -11.76
CA ILE A 21 1.71 5.06 -12.79
C ILE A 21 3.12 4.50 -12.99
N GLU A 22 3.85 4.24 -11.90
CA GLU A 22 5.21 3.74 -11.98
C GLU A 22 5.29 2.31 -12.52
N PHE A 23 4.36 1.42 -12.16
CA PHE A 23 4.25 0.10 -12.77
C PHE A 23 3.93 0.18 -14.27
N ALA A 24 3.02 1.08 -14.67
CA ALA A 24 2.69 1.29 -16.08
C ALA A 24 3.90 1.79 -16.88
N LYS A 25 4.68 2.75 -16.35
CA LYS A 25 5.95 3.21 -16.95
C LYS A 25 6.95 2.07 -17.15
N LYS A 26 6.99 1.11 -16.23
CA LYS A 26 7.86 -0.07 -16.29
C LYS A 26 7.28 -1.21 -17.16
N GLY A 27 6.14 -0.98 -17.83
CA GLY A 27 5.53 -1.93 -18.77
C GLY A 27 4.73 -3.05 -18.13
N TYR A 28 4.29 -2.90 -16.89
CA TYR A 28 3.34 -3.82 -16.26
C TYR A 28 1.91 -3.53 -16.71
N ASP A 29 1.12 -4.57 -16.92
CA ASP A 29 -0.33 -4.43 -16.92
C ASP A 29 -0.79 -4.22 -15.47
N VAL A 30 -1.80 -3.37 -15.25
CA VAL A 30 -2.13 -2.89 -13.90
C VAL A 30 -3.60 -3.06 -13.56
N VAL A 31 -3.85 -3.34 -12.27
CA VAL A 31 -5.20 -3.39 -11.70
C VAL A 31 -5.37 -2.24 -10.73
N ILE A 32 -6.28 -1.33 -11.07
CA ILE A 32 -6.66 -0.16 -10.29
C ILE A 32 -7.86 -0.54 -9.43
N ASN A 33 -7.62 -0.74 -8.14
CA ASN A 33 -8.70 -1.05 -7.20
C ASN A 33 -9.19 0.22 -6.50
N TYR A 34 -10.49 0.35 -6.40
CA TYR A 34 -11.17 1.38 -5.61
C TYR A 34 -12.34 0.81 -4.81
N ASN A 35 -12.74 1.48 -3.74
CA ASN A 35 -14.01 1.22 -3.05
C ASN A 35 -15.05 2.31 -3.38
N LYS A 36 -14.72 3.59 -3.13
CA LYS A 36 -15.64 4.73 -3.29
C LYS A 36 -15.27 5.67 -4.43
N SER A 37 -13.99 5.85 -4.71
CA SER A 37 -13.43 6.85 -5.62
C SER A 37 -13.36 6.34 -7.07
N LYS A 38 -14.53 6.12 -7.68
CA LYS A 38 -14.63 5.57 -9.06
C LYS A 38 -14.10 6.52 -10.12
N GLU A 39 -14.43 7.81 -9.98
CA GLU A 39 -14.05 8.82 -10.98
C GLU A 39 -12.55 8.99 -11.05
N GLU A 40 -11.88 9.03 -9.88
CA GLU A 40 -10.42 9.11 -9.79
C GLU A 40 -9.76 7.87 -10.38
N ALA A 41 -10.31 6.68 -10.12
CA ALA A 41 -9.80 5.45 -10.70
C ALA A 41 -9.90 5.43 -12.24
N LEU A 42 -10.99 5.97 -12.81
CA LEU A 42 -11.14 6.10 -14.27
C LEU A 42 -10.21 7.16 -14.85
N LYS A 43 -10.04 8.32 -14.19
CA LYS A 43 -9.06 9.34 -14.60
C LYS A 43 -7.64 8.79 -14.64
N LEU A 44 -7.26 8.03 -13.59
CA LEU A 44 -5.96 7.36 -13.55
C LEU A 44 -5.82 6.34 -14.69
N GLN A 45 -6.86 5.56 -14.98
CA GLN A 45 -6.86 4.65 -16.13
C GLN A 45 -6.61 5.38 -17.44
N ASP A 46 -7.25 6.54 -17.65
CA ASP A 46 -7.03 7.35 -18.85
C ASP A 46 -5.61 7.91 -18.92
N GLU A 47 -5.06 8.35 -17.78
CA GLU A 47 -3.69 8.86 -17.71
C GLU A 47 -2.65 7.82 -18.13
N ILE A 48 -2.81 6.56 -17.69
CA ILE A 48 -1.83 5.52 -17.98
C ILE A 48 -1.90 4.94 -19.38
N LYS A 49 -2.94 5.26 -20.19
CA LYS A 49 -3.04 4.83 -21.59
C LYS A 49 -1.81 5.20 -22.43
N LYS A 50 -1.16 6.33 -22.11
CA LYS A 50 0.07 6.78 -22.77
C LYS A 50 1.24 5.79 -22.69
N TYR A 51 1.23 4.90 -21.69
CA TYR A 51 2.28 3.88 -21.50
C TYR A 51 2.02 2.58 -22.28
N LYS A 52 0.89 2.47 -22.98
CA LYS A 52 0.52 1.34 -23.86
C LYS A 52 0.51 0.00 -23.12
N VAL A 53 0.10 -0.01 -21.86
CA VAL A 53 -0.15 -1.20 -21.05
C VAL A 53 -1.65 -1.44 -20.91
N ASP A 54 -2.04 -2.70 -20.64
CA ASP A 54 -3.41 -3.01 -20.31
C ASP A 54 -3.72 -2.66 -18.86
N SER A 55 -4.97 -2.26 -18.62
CA SER A 55 -5.43 -1.92 -17.27
C SER A 55 -6.82 -2.48 -16.99
N LEU A 56 -7.11 -2.71 -15.71
CA LEU A 56 -8.42 -3.13 -15.22
C LEU A 56 -8.79 -2.28 -14.01
N VAL A 57 -9.94 -1.61 -14.08
CA VAL A 57 -10.50 -0.84 -12.95
C VAL A 57 -11.54 -1.71 -12.27
N ILE A 58 -11.34 -2.02 -10.98
CA ILE A 58 -12.21 -2.92 -10.22
C ILE A 58 -12.67 -2.25 -8.93
N LYS A 59 -13.99 -2.23 -8.72
CA LYS A 59 -14.55 -1.93 -7.40
C LYS A 59 -14.38 -3.15 -6.51
N CYS A 60 -13.72 -2.98 -5.38
CA CYS A 60 -13.63 -4.01 -4.35
C CYS A 60 -13.41 -3.36 -2.99
N ASP A 61 -14.30 -3.63 -2.04
CA ASP A 61 -14.08 -3.35 -0.63
C ASP A 61 -13.26 -4.47 -0.02
N ILE A 62 -12.06 -4.16 0.44
CA ILE A 62 -11.15 -5.17 1.01
C ILE A 62 -11.59 -5.73 2.37
N GLN A 63 -12.68 -5.21 2.96
CA GLN A 63 -13.35 -5.83 4.10
C GLN A 63 -14.21 -7.03 3.68
N SER A 64 -14.63 -7.08 2.43
CA SER A 64 -15.49 -8.13 1.88
C SER A 64 -14.68 -9.27 1.27
N GLU A 65 -14.61 -10.39 1.97
CA GLU A 65 -13.93 -11.60 1.47
C GLU A 65 -14.51 -12.08 0.12
N GLU A 66 -15.81 -11.88 -0.09
CA GLU A 66 -16.49 -12.23 -1.35
C GLU A 66 -16.06 -11.30 -2.50
N GLU A 67 -15.99 -9.98 -2.25
CA GLU A 67 -15.53 -9.03 -3.28
C GLU A 67 -14.06 -9.26 -3.64
N ILE A 68 -13.21 -9.59 -2.65
CA ILE A 68 -11.80 -9.95 -2.89
C ILE A 68 -11.69 -11.18 -3.80
N LYS A 69 -12.48 -12.24 -3.54
CA LYS A 69 -12.49 -13.44 -4.40
C LYS A 69 -12.88 -13.10 -5.84
N LYS A 70 -13.94 -12.31 -6.01
CA LYS A 70 -14.39 -11.85 -7.33
C LYS A 70 -13.32 -11.02 -8.04
N MET A 71 -12.69 -10.07 -7.32
CA MET A 71 -11.58 -9.28 -7.86
C MET A 71 -10.44 -10.17 -8.39
N VAL A 72 -10.00 -11.14 -7.59
CA VAL A 72 -8.93 -12.06 -8.00
C VAL A 72 -9.35 -12.88 -9.23
N GLU A 73 -10.57 -13.40 -9.27
CA GLU A 73 -11.10 -14.14 -10.41
C GLU A 73 -11.15 -13.28 -11.69
N GLU A 74 -11.63 -12.04 -11.60
CA GLU A 74 -11.67 -11.10 -12.73
C GLU A 74 -10.26 -10.79 -13.27
N VAL A 75 -9.28 -10.56 -12.38
CA VAL A 75 -7.89 -10.33 -12.78
C VAL A 75 -7.32 -11.54 -13.50
N ILE A 76 -7.58 -12.74 -12.98
CA ILE A 76 -7.11 -13.98 -13.60
C ILE A 76 -7.79 -14.22 -14.94
N ASN A 77 -9.09 -14.00 -15.05
CA ASN A 77 -9.83 -14.15 -16.31
C ASN A 77 -9.30 -13.19 -17.37
N LYS A 78 -8.95 -11.96 -17.01
CA LYS A 78 -8.43 -10.96 -17.95
C LYS A 78 -6.97 -11.20 -18.32
N PHE A 79 -6.11 -11.36 -17.33
CA PHE A 79 -4.66 -11.36 -17.53
C PHE A 79 -4.03 -12.76 -17.45
N GLY A 80 -4.71 -13.74 -16.79
CA GLY A 80 -4.24 -15.10 -16.61
C GLY A 80 -3.07 -15.24 -15.63
N GLN A 81 -2.66 -14.16 -14.95
CA GLN A 81 -1.58 -14.17 -13.97
C GLN A 81 -1.65 -12.96 -13.04
N ILE A 82 -0.97 -13.06 -11.89
CA ILE A 82 -0.69 -11.97 -10.96
C ILE A 82 0.77 -12.12 -10.53
N ASP A 83 1.61 -11.13 -10.82
CA ASP A 83 3.04 -11.17 -10.49
C ASP A 83 3.35 -10.33 -9.25
N VAL A 84 2.61 -9.24 -9.04
CA VAL A 84 2.81 -8.29 -7.94
C VAL A 84 1.50 -7.96 -7.26
N LEU A 85 1.50 -7.96 -5.93
CA LEU A 85 0.45 -7.38 -5.09
C LEU A 85 1.05 -6.27 -4.25
N VAL A 86 0.44 -5.09 -4.30
CA VAL A 86 0.70 -4.00 -3.35
C VAL A 86 -0.54 -3.81 -2.48
N ASN A 87 -0.44 -4.14 -1.22
CA ASN A 87 -1.46 -3.84 -0.21
C ASN A 87 -1.25 -2.41 0.27
N ASN A 88 -1.98 -1.48 -0.36
CA ASN A 88 -1.88 -0.06 -0.07
C ASN A 88 -3.16 0.50 0.56
N ALA A 89 -4.32 -0.11 0.33
CA ALA A 89 -5.57 0.36 0.89
C ALA A 89 -5.50 0.46 2.42
N GLY A 90 -5.95 1.60 2.95
CA GLY A 90 -5.98 1.86 4.37
C GLY A 90 -6.70 3.16 4.68
N ILE A 91 -7.06 3.31 5.94
CA ILE A 91 -7.67 4.53 6.51
C ILE A 91 -6.96 4.91 7.80
N ASP A 92 -7.07 6.19 8.14
CA ASP A 92 -6.85 6.71 9.49
C ASP A 92 -8.15 7.38 9.97
N ILE A 93 -8.50 7.14 11.22
CA ILE A 93 -9.60 7.82 11.92
C ILE A 93 -8.99 8.54 13.11
N SER A 94 -8.40 9.71 12.84
CA SER A 94 -7.79 10.53 13.88
C SER A 94 -8.85 11.10 14.81
N THR A 95 -8.78 10.76 16.09
CA THR A 95 -9.66 11.27 17.15
C THR A 95 -8.90 11.38 18.45
N LEU A 96 -9.33 12.29 19.35
CA LEU A 96 -8.78 12.35 20.70
C LEU A 96 -8.97 11.04 21.43
N PHE A 97 -8.09 10.73 22.37
CA PHE A 97 -8.10 9.46 23.10
C PHE A 97 -9.45 9.16 23.76
N ASP A 98 -10.04 10.15 24.45
CA ASP A 98 -11.31 10.00 25.14
C ASP A 98 -12.51 9.83 24.20
N ASP A 99 -12.39 10.30 22.95
CA ASP A 99 -13.42 10.19 21.90
C ASP A 99 -13.24 8.95 21.02
N LYS A 100 -12.13 8.21 21.18
CA LYS A 100 -11.84 7.00 20.39
C LYS A 100 -12.78 5.86 20.80
N THR A 101 -13.70 5.52 19.94
CA THR A 101 -14.64 4.43 20.20
C THR A 101 -14.06 3.06 19.78
N LYS A 102 -14.63 1.99 20.35
CA LYS A 102 -14.35 0.62 19.91
C LYS A 102 -14.63 0.45 18.41
N ASP A 103 -15.69 1.06 17.91
CA ASP A 103 -16.10 0.90 16.51
C ASP A 103 -15.10 1.57 15.57
N ASN A 104 -14.58 2.77 15.92
CA ASN A 104 -13.52 3.43 15.18
C ASN A 104 -12.25 2.56 15.15
N PHE A 105 -11.85 2.06 16.31
CA PHE A 105 -10.67 1.20 16.47
C PHE A 105 -10.78 -0.06 15.62
N MET A 106 -11.90 -0.78 15.74
CA MET A 106 -12.13 -2.02 15.00
C MET A 106 -12.23 -1.77 13.50
N LYS A 107 -12.86 -0.68 13.06
CA LYS A 107 -12.97 -0.33 11.65
C LYS A 107 -11.59 -0.11 11.00
N THR A 108 -10.70 0.58 11.70
CA THR A 108 -9.33 0.79 11.22
C THR A 108 -8.58 -0.54 11.12
N LEU A 109 -8.67 -1.40 12.14
CA LEU A 109 -8.04 -2.72 12.09
C LEU A 109 -8.63 -3.61 10.99
N GLU A 110 -9.95 -3.59 10.82
CA GLU A 110 -10.62 -4.41 9.82
C GLU A 110 -10.18 -4.06 8.40
N ILE A 111 -10.10 -2.77 8.08
CA ILE A 111 -9.63 -2.33 6.76
C ILE A 111 -8.13 -2.55 6.61
N ASN A 112 -7.33 -1.97 7.53
CA ASN A 112 -5.89 -1.89 7.32
C ASN A 112 -5.20 -3.25 7.48
N LEU A 113 -5.60 -4.03 8.48
CA LEU A 113 -4.92 -5.27 8.85
C LEU A 113 -5.63 -6.52 8.31
N VAL A 114 -6.92 -6.67 8.62
CA VAL A 114 -7.68 -7.85 8.19
C VAL A 114 -7.85 -7.84 6.67
N GLY A 115 -8.15 -6.69 6.06
CA GLY A 115 -8.23 -6.54 4.61
C GLY A 115 -6.91 -6.91 3.92
N THR A 116 -5.78 -6.40 4.44
CA THR A 116 -4.43 -6.77 3.94
C THR A 116 -4.18 -8.28 4.04
N PHE A 117 -4.56 -8.91 5.15
CA PHE A 117 -4.48 -10.36 5.30
C PHE A 117 -5.32 -11.10 4.27
N LEU A 118 -6.59 -10.71 4.11
CA LEU A 118 -7.52 -11.38 3.17
C LEU A 118 -7.04 -11.27 1.72
N VAL A 119 -6.66 -10.07 1.27
CA VAL A 119 -6.14 -9.88 -0.09
C VAL A 119 -4.87 -10.71 -0.30
N SER A 120 -3.93 -10.68 0.66
CA SER A 120 -2.71 -11.47 0.60
C SER A 120 -2.98 -12.98 0.54
N LYS A 121 -3.98 -13.47 1.29
CA LYS A 121 -4.41 -14.89 1.30
C LYS A 121 -4.89 -15.33 -0.07
N TYR A 122 -5.78 -14.56 -0.71
CA TYR A 122 -6.39 -14.98 -1.99
C TYR A 122 -5.45 -14.80 -3.17
N VAL A 123 -4.73 -13.69 -3.24
CA VAL A 123 -3.70 -13.45 -4.27
C VAL A 123 -2.52 -14.41 -4.08
N GLY A 124 -2.03 -14.55 -2.84
CA GLY A 124 -0.91 -15.43 -2.50
C GLY A 124 -1.17 -16.91 -2.84
N LYS A 125 -2.40 -17.39 -2.64
CA LYS A 125 -2.80 -18.74 -3.07
C LYS A 125 -2.58 -18.95 -4.56
N TYR A 126 -2.87 -17.94 -5.39
CA TYR A 126 -2.66 -17.98 -6.82
C TYR A 126 -1.18 -17.91 -7.19
N MET A 127 -0.43 -17.02 -6.55
CA MET A 127 1.03 -16.89 -6.72
C MET A 127 1.75 -18.19 -6.35
N LEU A 128 1.35 -18.85 -5.25
CA LEU A 128 1.91 -20.15 -4.83
C LEU A 128 1.70 -21.24 -5.88
N LYS A 129 0.53 -21.30 -6.50
CA LYS A 129 0.26 -22.26 -7.59
C LYS A 129 1.23 -22.07 -8.75
N ASN A 130 1.64 -20.82 -9.02
CA ASN A 130 2.58 -20.47 -10.08
C ASN A 130 4.03 -20.44 -9.59
N LYS A 131 4.28 -20.69 -8.31
CA LYS A 131 5.61 -20.67 -7.67
C LYS A 131 6.37 -19.35 -7.93
N LYS A 132 5.67 -18.23 -7.97
CA LYS A 132 6.25 -16.91 -8.26
C LYS A 132 5.32 -15.80 -7.80
N GLY A 133 5.89 -14.77 -7.18
CA GLY A 133 5.18 -13.55 -6.83
C GLY A 133 5.99 -12.60 -5.96
N LYS A 134 5.50 -11.38 -5.87
CA LYS A 134 6.00 -10.33 -4.98
C LYS A 134 4.80 -9.70 -4.26
N ILE A 135 4.85 -9.62 -2.94
CA ILE A 135 3.85 -8.92 -2.11
C ILE A 135 4.56 -7.79 -1.39
N ILE A 136 4.06 -6.58 -1.55
CA ILE A 136 4.56 -5.39 -0.89
C ILE A 136 3.42 -4.81 -0.05
N ASN A 137 3.62 -4.73 1.27
CA ASN A 137 2.65 -4.17 2.20
C ASN A 137 3.04 -2.72 2.54
N ILE A 138 2.11 -1.78 2.42
CA ILE A 138 2.32 -0.41 2.85
C ILE A 138 1.99 -0.30 4.34
N SER A 139 3.04 -0.28 5.16
CA SER A 139 2.97 0.02 6.58
C SER A 139 3.08 1.54 6.83
N SER A 140 3.77 1.95 7.84
CA SER A 140 4.09 3.33 8.21
C SER A 140 5.24 3.31 9.22
N THR A 141 5.96 4.41 9.39
CA THR A 141 6.84 4.62 10.54
C THR A 141 6.06 4.52 11.86
N ASN A 142 4.76 4.84 11.86
CA ASN A 142 3.84 4.64 12.99
C ASN A 142 3.74 3.18 13.45
N GLY A 143 4.02 2.23 12.57
CA GLY A 143 4.11 0.81 12.94
C GLY A 143 5.45 0.40 13.53
N ILE A 144 6.45 1.29 13.56
CA ILE A 144 7.82 1.00 14.03
C ILE A 144 8.08 1.69 15.37
N ASP A 145 8.19 3.01 15.36
CA ASP A 145 8.66 3.81 16.50
C ASP A 145 8.06 5.22 16.56
N THR A 146 7.10 5.51 15.68
CA THR A 146 6.36 6.76 15.65
C THR A 146 5.06 6.59 16.45
N ASN A 147 4.76 7.52 17.34
CA ASN A 147 3.58 7.47 18.18
C ASN A 147 2.77 8.75 18.02
N TYR A 148 1.57 8.63 17.46
CA TYR A 148 0.66 9.75 17.32
C TYR A 148 -0.57 9.50 18.22
N PRO A 149 -0.77 10.27 19.31
CA PRO A 149 -1.82 9.98 20.29
C PRO A 149 -3.23 9.91 19.72
N MET A 150 -3.49 10.59 18.59
CA MET A 150 -4.79 10.57 17.91
C MET A 150 -4.99 9.37 16.98
N CYS A 151 -3.93 8.61 16.68
CA CYS A 151 -3.89 7.56 15.67
C CYS A 151 -3.64 6.16 16.24
N LEU A 152 -4.03 5.90 17.48
CA LEU A 152 -3.76 4.64 18.23
C LEU A 152 -4.12 3.37 17.44
N ASP A 153 -5.28 3.37 16.80
CA ASP A 153 -5.79 2.27 15.99
C ASP A 153 -5.00 2.12 14.68
N TYR A 154 -4.63 3.25 14.07
CA TYR A 154 -3.79 3.27 12.89
C TYR A 154 -2.39 2.72 13.21
N ASP A 155 -1.74 3.23 14.26
CA ASP A 155 -0.42 2.79 14.71
C ASP A 155 -0.42 1.28 14.99
N ALA A 156 -1.42 0.80 15.75
CA ALA A 156 -1.61 -0.63 16.02
C ALA A 156 -1.80 -1.45 14.72
N SER A 157 -2.60 -0.94 13.76
CA SER A 157 -2.82 -1.59 12.47
C SER A 157 -1.53 -1.71 11.66
N LYS A 158 -0.70 -0.64 11.64
CA LYS A 158 0.54 -0.59 10.88
C LYS A 158 1.66 -1.43 11.50
N ALA A 159 1.70 -1.53 12.83
CA ALA A 159 2.53 -2.51 13.54
C ALA A 159 2.08 -3.95 13.22
N GLY A 160 0.77 -4.19 13.20
CA GLY A 160 0.18 -5.46 12.78
C GLY A 160 0.56 -5.86 11.36
N ILE A 161 0.61 -4.91 10.40
CA ILE A 161 1.07 -5.16 9.02
C ILE A 161 2.54 -5.60 8.98
N ILE A 162 3.40 -5.04 9.84
CA ILE A 162 4.80 -5.47 9.94
C ILE A 162 4.87 -6.94 10.39
N SER A 163 4.17 -7.28 11.48
CA SER A 163 4.09 -8.66 11.96
C SER A 163 3.50 -9.60 10.91
N LEU A 164 2.43 -9.18 10.22
CA LEU A 164 1.81 -9.94 9.13
C LEU A 164 2.79 -10.17 7.98
N THR A 165 3.61 -9.17 7.62
CA THR A 165 4.64 -9.29 6.59
C THR A 165 5.63 -10.40 6.90
N HIS A 166 6.12 -10.47 8.14
CA HIS A 166 7.05 -11.53 8.59
C HIS A 166 6.42 -12.91 8.48
N ASN A 167 5.17 -13.06 8.92
CA ASN A 167 4.45 -14.33 8.87
C ASN A 167 4.14 -14.76 7.43
N LEU A 168 3.73 -13.84 6.56
CA LEU A 168 3.47 -14.14 5.14
C LEU A 168 4.75 -14.51 4.40
N ALA A 169 5.88 -13.85 4.71
CA ALA A 169 7.18 -14.19 4.11
C ALA A 169 7.58 -15.64 4.43
N LEU A 170 7.37 -16.09 5.66
CA LEU A 170 7.58 -17.48 6.07
C LEU A 170 6.60 -18.42 5.38
N GLN A 171 5.31 -18.08 5.38
CA GLN A 171 4.24 -18.91 4.81
C GLN A 171 4.40 -19.14 3.31
N TYR A 172 4.94 -18.16 2.58
CA TYR A 172 5.02 -18.18 1.12
C TYR A 172 6.40 -18.53 0.57
N ALA A 173 7.39 -18.72 1.44
CA ALA A 173 8.71 -19.17 1.04
C ALA A 173 8.66 -20.59 0.41
N PRO A 174 9.54 -20.92 -0.54
CA PRO A 174 10.58 -20.06 -1.12
C PRO A 174 10.14 -19.32 -2.40
N TYR A 175 8.84 -19.26 -2.69
CA TYR A 175 8.33 -18.88 -4.01
C TYR A 175 7.93 -17.40 -4.14
N ILE A 176 7.58 -16.75 -3.02
CA ILE A 176 7.05 -15.38 -3.03
C ILE A 176 7.88 -14.55 -2.05
N ASN A 177 8.41 -13.42 -2.52
CA ASN A 177 8.99 -12.43 -1.61
C ASN A 177 7.87 -11.56 -1.02
N VAL A 178 7.91 -11.39 0.29
CA VAL A 178 6.98 -10.50 1.00
C VAL A 178 7.78 -9.49 1.80
N ASN A 179 7.57 -8.21 1.51
CA ASN A 179 8.25 -7.10 2.17
C ASN A 179 7.24 -6.02 2.55
N ALA A 180 7.63 -5.14 3.46
CA ALA A 180 6.88 -3.94 3.79
C ALA A 180 7.68 -2.67 3.43
N VAL A 181 6.98 -1.64 3.01
CA VAL A 181 7.46 -0.27 2.97
C VAL A 181 6.80 0.49 4.10
N ALA A 182 7.58 1.23 4.86
CA ALA A 182 7.13 2.06 5.98
C ALA A 182 7.42 3.53 5.65
N PRO A 183 6.49 4.24 5.00
CA PRO A 183 6.63 5.67 4.74
C PRO A 183 6.60 6.49 6.03
N GLY A 184 7.29 7.65 6.02
CA GLY A 184 7.03 8.76 6.92
C GLY A 184 5.92 9.66 6.37
N TRP A 185 6.10 10.98 6.49
CA TRP A 185 5.19 11.95 5.90
C TRP A 185 5.27 11.95 4.37
N VAL A 186 4.10 11.80 3.72
CA VAL A 186 3.97 11.79 2.27
C VAL A 186 2.93 12.82 1.85
N GLY A 187 3.28 13.74 0.97
CA GLY A 187 2.44 14.83 0.49
C GLY A 187 1.32 14.36 -0.45
N THR A 188 0.44 13.52 0.05
CA THR A 188 -0.80 13.19 -0.68
C THR A 188 -1.84 14.29 -0.48
N GLU A 189 -2.75 14.47 -1.44
CA GLU A 189 -3.83 15.43 -1.32
C GLU A 189 -4.64 15.22 -0.02
N SER A 190 -4.86 13.97 0.37
CA SER A 190 -5.57 13.61 1.61
C SER A 190 -4.83 14.02 2.86
N GLU A 191 -3.51 13.88 2.89
CA GLU A 191 -2.66 14.21 4.05
C GLU A 191 -2.47 15.72 4.20
N LEU A 192 -2.36 16.44 3.08
CA LEU A 192 -2.15 17.89 3.11
C LEU A 192 -3.45 18.68 3.30
N SER A 193 -4.60 18.04 3.07
CA SER A 193 -5.91 18.70 3.14
C SER A 193 -6.23 19.19 4.56
N GLY A 194 -6.38 20.49 4.72
CA GLY A 194 -6.76 21.12 6.00
C GLY A 194 -5.60 21.40 6.96
N LEU A 195 -4.36 21.15 6.55
CA LEU A 195 -3.18 21.53 7.30
C LEU A 195 -2.71 22.92 6.89
N ASP A 196 -2.29 23.72 7.86
CA ASP A 196 -1.69 25.02 7.60
C ASP A 196 -0.18 24.93 7.34
N ASP A 197 0.38 25.98 6.74
CA ASP A 197 1.80 26.04 6.36
C ASP A 197 2.74 26.02 7.59
N GLU A 198 2.30 26.53 8.73
CA GLU A 198 3.11 26.58 9.95
C GLU A 198 3.26 25.17 10.54
N TYR A 199 2.15 24.43 10.58
CA TYR A 199 2.16 23.02 11.00
C TYR A 199 3.03 22.16 10.06
N LEU A 200 2.87 22.31 8.75
CA LEU A 200 3.67 21.57 7.76
C LEU A 200 5.16 21.83 7.93
N LYS A 201 5.56 23.09 8.10
CA LYS A 201 6.96 23.46 8.39
C LYS A 201 7.47 22.82 9.68
N SER A 202 6.64 22.79 10.72
CA SER A 202 7.01 22.17 11.99
C SER A 202 7.26 20.67 11.86
N GLU A 203 6.52 19.98 10.98
CA GLU A 203 6.71 18.57 10.70
C GLU A 203 7.94 18.33 9.80
N GLU A 204 8.18 19.19 8.81
CA GLU A 204 9.40 19.15 7.98
C GLU A 204 10.68 19.32 8.82
N GLU A 205 10.66 20.13 9.86
CA GLU A 205 11.79 20.30 10.81
C GLU A 205 12.19 18.97 11.48
N LYS A 206 11.26 18.04 11.68
CA LYS A 206 11.49 16.71 12.26
C LYS A 206 12.07 15.70 11.27
N ILE A 207 12.21 16.06 10.01
CA ILE A 207 12.75 15.21 8.95
C ILE A 207 14.18 15.66 8.62
N PHE A 208 15.14 14.74 8.57
CA PHE A 208 16.53 15.12 8.26
C PHE A 208 16.66 15.76 6.87
N LEU A 209 15.87 15.28 5.88
CA LEU A 209 15.83 15.87 4.55
C LEU A 209 15.04 17.19 4.46
N LYS A 210 14.44 17.68 5.56
CA LYS A 210 13.73 18.97 5.69
C LYS A 210 12.63 19.17 4.65
N ARG A 211 11.98 18.10 4.28
CA ARG A 211 10.80 18.14 3.41
C ARG A 211 9.94 16.88 3.57
N ILE A 212 8.68 17.00 3.23
CA ILE A 212 7.74 15.89 3.08
C ILE A 212 8.07 15.15 1.76
N ALA A 213 7.90 13.81 1.76
CA ALA A 213 8.12 13.00 0.56
C ALA A 213 6.99 13.18 -0.46
N GLN A 214 7.31 13.06 -1.74
CA GLN A 214 6.29 12.93 -2.79
C GLN A 214 5.83 11.47 -2.91
N PRO A 215 4.56 11.20 -3.27
CA PRO A 215 4.04 9.84 -3.43
C PRO A 215 4.86 8.97 -4.39
N GLU A 216 5.47 9.58 -5.41
CA GLU A 216 6.35 8.93 -6.38
C GLU A 216 7.61 8.33 -5.73
N GLU A 217 8.13 8.95 -4.69
CA GLU A 217 9.34 8.47 -3.99
C GLU A 217 9.05 7.14 -3.28
N ILE A 218 7.84 6.99 -2.74
CA ILE A 218 7.37 5.71 -2.18
C ILE A 218 7.14 4.68 -3.29
N ALA A 219 6.49 5.09 -4.39
CA ALA A 219 6.22 4.22 -5.54
C ALA A 219 7.51 3.66 -6.16
N HIS A 220 8.59 4.45 -6.21
CA HIS A 220 9.89 3.98 -6.71
C HIS A 220 10.44 2.82 -5.87
N VAL A 221 10.36 2.90 -4.54
CA VAL A 221 10.80 1.84 -3.63
C VAL A 221 9.91 0.60 -3.78
N VAL A 222 8.59 0.78 -3.88
CA VAL A 222 7.63 -0.31 -4.13
C VAL A 222 7.97 -1.04 -5.43
N CYS A 223 8.21 -0.31 -6.51
CA CYS A 223 8.55 -0.89 -7.80
C CYS A 223 9.92 -1.57 -7.81
N PHE A 224 10.89 -1.04 -7.05
CA PHE A 224 12.18 -1.71 -6.85
C PHE A 224 11.98 -3.06 -6.15
N LEU A 225 11.23 -3.10 -5.04
CA LEU A 225 10.95 -4.36 -4.31
C LEU A 225 10.16 -5.36 -5.16
N ALA A 226 9.35 -4.90 -6.11
CA ALA A 226 8.61 -5.74 -7.06
C ALA A 226 9.47 -6.24 -8.22
N SER A 227 10.67 -5.71 -8.42
CA SER A 227 11.56 -6.06 -9.52
C SER A 227 12.40 -7.30 -9.22
N ASP A 228 13.11 -7.78 -10.24
CA ASP A 228 14.05 -8.88 -10.11
C ASP A 228 15.36 -8.44 -9.41
N ASP A 229 15.68 -7.13 -9.41
CA ASP A 229 16.82 -6.54 -8.69
C ASP A 229 16.70 -6.71 -7.17
N ALA A 230 15.47 -6.84 -6.65
CA ALA A 230 15.17 -7.12 -5.25
C ALA A 230 14.90 -8.61 -4.97
N SER A 231 15.41 -9.53 -5.81
CA SER A 231 15.11 -10.97 -5.69
C SER A 231 15.57 -11.60 -4.37
N TYR A 232 16.62 -11.07 -3.75
CA TYR A 232 17.14 -11.56 -2.47
C TYR A 232 16.63 -10.78 -1.26
N ILE A 233 15.76 -9.77 -1.47
CA ILE A 233 15.09 -9.03 -0.38
C ILE A 233 13.79 -9.74 -0.07
N ASN A 234 13.69 -10.31 1.13
CA ASN A 234 12.50 -10.97 1.64
C ASN A 234 12.39 -10.72 3.14
N ASN A 235 11.17 -10.66 3.68
CA ASN A 235 10.94 -10.50 5.10
C ASN A 235 11.52 -9.18 5.68
N SER A 236 11.57 -8.12 4.88
CA SER A 236 12.18 -6.85 5.25
C SER A 236 11.15 -5.74 5.37
N VAL A 237 11.40 -4.79 6.28
CA VAL A 237 10.66 -3.55 6.45
C VAL A 237 11.56 -2.40 6.03
N ILE A 238 11.24 -1.73 4.95
CA ILE A 238 12.04 -0.63 4.40
C ILE A 238 11.42 0.70 4.83
N ARG A 239 12.11 1.45 5.67
CA ARG A 239 11.73 2.83 6.01
C ARG A 239 12.00 3.75 4.83
N VAL A 240 11.02 4.60 4.51
CA VAL A 240 11.10 5.62 3.47
C VAL A 240 10.53 6.91 4.04
N ASP A 241 11.30 7.60 4.87
CA ASP A 241 10.83 8.65 5.76
C ASP A 241 11.75 9.88 5.81
N GLY A 242 12.77 9.95 4.96
CA GLY A 242 13.71 11.07 4.93
C GLY A 242 14.55 11.22 6.20
N GLY A 243 14.60 10.19 7.05
CA GLY A 243 15.25 10.25 8.36
C GLY A 243 14.37 10.95 9.40
N MET A 244 13.08 10.69 9.38
CA MET A 244 12.13 11.24 10.34
C MET A 244 12.44 10.78 11.77
N TYR A 245 12.42 11.69 12.73
CA TYR A 245 12.67 11.41 14.14
C TYR A 245 11.60 12.06 15.04
N TRP A 246 11.27 11.38 16.15
CA TRP A 246 10.23 11.81 17.08
C TRP A 246 10.78 12.27 18.44
N TRP A 247 12.10 12.30 18.62
CA TRP A 247 12.73 12.73 19.86
C TRP A 247 12.80 14.26 19.89
N LYS A 248 12.24 14.87 20.91
CA LYS A 248 12.65 16.22 21.28
C LYS A 248 14.08 16.08 21.83
N MET A 249 15.05 16.63 21.14
CA MET A 249 16.33 16.89 21.76
C MET A 249 16.19 17.99 22.81
#